data_a035e193cd82a56c2773ec6c06c99872
#
_entry.id   a035e193cd82a56c2773ec6c06c99872
#
_cell.length_a   1.000
_cell.length_b   1.000
_cell.length_c   1.000
_cell.angle_alpha   90.00
_cell.angle_beta   90.00
_cell.angle_gamma   90.00
#
_symmetry.space_group_name_H-M   'P 1'
#
loop_
_entity.id
_entity.type
_entity.pdbx_description
1 polymer ?
#
loop_
_entity_poly.entity_id
_entity_poly.type
_entity_poly.pdbx_seq_one_letter_code
_entity_poly.pdbx_strand_id
1 'polypeptide(L)'
;DSIHKSIVQAEKQSNFIIKSSYILLSNKSIKIKKIKNSLNLENSIIENNDLRKLSKFNLDKNTEYNQNLYTSHYQIDDDLITDNPIGLICNKLSMISLVSLIEQKQINILMNIFQKLQIKVINFLDTTTLYFFYMKNKKITKNNVTLIDFGFTHTNIVMVKNKQLSFIKTIPIGCKLISDDLVKMLNISFDFAEKLKISTIDLLDDRNPSIEIPVWEEFGNN
;
A
#
# COMPACT_ATOMS: atom_id res chain seq x y z
N ASP A 1 3.57 6.57 -22.09
CA ASP A 1 3.73 8.05 -22.09
C ASP A 1 3.65 8.70 -20.71
N SER A 2 2.63 8.43 -19.88
CA SER A 2 2.47 9.09 -18.57
C SER A 2 3.62 8.79 -17.60
N ILE A 3 4.08 7.54 -17.50
CA ILE A 3 5.21 7.15 -16.64
C ILE A 3 6.49 7.89 -17.06
N HIS A 4 6.78 7.93 -18.34
CA HIS A 4 7.94 8.65 -18.85
C HIS A 4 7.89 10.15 -18.51
N LYS A 5 6.74 10.80 -18.75
CA LYS A 5 6.55 12.21 -18.40
C LYS A 5 6.78 12.48 -16.91
N SER A 6 6.24 11.62 -16.03
CA SER A 6 6.41 11.74 -14.59
C SER A 6 7.87 11.59 -14.15
N ILE A 7 8.61 10.65 -14.77
CA ILE A 7 10.02 10.45 -14.48
C ILE A 7 10.85 11.66 -14.92
N VAL A 8 10.65 12.15 -16.14
CA VAL A 8 11.34 13.35 -16.66
C VAL A 8 11.05 14.57 -15.79
N GLN A 9 9.81 14.72 -15.32
CA GLN A 9 9.46 15.81 -14.42
C GLN A 9 10.17 15.67 -13.05
N ALA A 10 10.18 14.47 -12.48
CA ALA A 10 10.88 14.20 -11.23
C ALA A 10 12.38 14.45 -11.33
N GLU A 11 13.03 14.01 -12.43
CA GLU A 11 14.44 14.27 -12.70
C GLU A 11 14.73 15.76 -12.82
N LYS A 12 13.88 16.51 -13.53
CA LYS A 12 14.02 17.98 -13.64
C LYS A 12 13.87 18.68 -12.29
N GLN A 13 12.92 18.26 -11.45
CA GLN A 13 12.69 18.88 -10.14
C GLN A 13 13.79 18.52 -9.12
N SER A 14 14.29 17.30 -9.16
CA SER A 14 15.31 16.83 -8.21
C SER A 14 16.74 17.12 -8.66
N ASN A 15 16.93 17.46 -9.93
CA ASN A 15 18.24 17.55 -10.58
C ASN A 15 19.07 16.24 -10.51
N PHE A 16 18.37 15.09 -10.54
CA PHE A 16 18.92 13.75 -10.34
C PHE A 16 18.43 12.80 -11.43
N ILE A 17 19.33 11.99 -12.02
CA ILE A 17 18.96 10.96 -12.99
C ILE A 17 18.51 9.69 -12.27
N ILE A 18 17.30 9.22 -12.55
CA ILE A 18 16.71 8.02 -11.94
C ILE A 18 17.19 6.78 -12.68
N LYS A 19 18.08 6.00 -12.05
CA LYS A 19 18.61 4.74 -12.61
C LYS A 19 17.89 3.49 -12.09
N SER A 20 17.25 3.58 -10.94
CA SER A 20 16.54 2.46 -10.32
C SER A 20 15.37 2.95 -9.48
N SER A 21 14.34 2.10 -9.32
CA SER A 21 13.14 2.46 -8.59
C SER A 21 12.49 1.25 -7.91
N TYR A 22 11.84 1.47 -6.78
CA TYR A 22 10.80 0.59 -6.25
C TYR A 22 9.45 1.00 -6.86
N ILE A 23 8.64 0.03 -7.24
CA ILE A 23 7.33 0.27 -7.81
C ILE A 23 6.28 -0.06 -6.76
N LEU A 24 5.56 0.99 -6.33
CA LEU A 24 4.45 0.85 -5.40
C LEU A 24 3.16 0.60 -6.18
N LEU A 25 2.49 -0.48 -5.84
CA LEU A 25 1.23 -0.86 -6.45
C LEU A 25 0.10 -0.68 -5.44
N SER A 26 -0.95 -0.03 -5.88
CA SER A 26 -2.18 0.15 -5.11
C SER A 26 -3.36 -0.15 -6.03
N ASN A 27 -3.84 -1.39 -5.99
CA ASN A 27 -5.02 -1.78 -6.75
C ASN A 27 -5.75 -2.96 -6.10
N LYS A 28 -7.02 -3.13 -6.49
CA LYS A 28 -7.90 -4.18 -5.97
C LYS A 28 -7.52 -5.61 -6.38
N SER A 29 -6.62 -5.79 -7.36
CA SER A 29 -6.17 -7.12 -7.80
C SER A 29 -5.08 -7.70 -6.90
N ILE A 30 -4.45 -6.88 -6.06
CA ILE A 30 -3.48 -7.34 -5.07
C ILE A 30 -4.23 -8.06 -3.95
N LYS A 31 -3.88 -9.32 -3.73
CA LYS A 31 -4.43 -10.14 -2.64
C LYS A 31 -3.43 -10.19 -1.49
N ILE A 32 -3.87 -9.88 -0.29
CA ILE A 32 -3.03 -9.97 0.90
C ILE A 32 -3.56 -11.09 1.79
N LYS A 33 -2.66 -12.01 2.16
CA LYS A 33 -2.96 -13.13 3.05
C LYS A 33 -2.10 -13.03 4.30
N LYS A 34 -2.69 -13.30 5.45
CA LYS A 34 -1.97 -13.51 6.70
C LYS A 34 -1.68 -15.00 6.83
N ILE A 35 -0.42 -15.35 7.08
CA ILE A 35 0.01 -16.72 7.25
C ILE A 35 0.75 -16.89 8.60
N LYS A 36 0.67 -18.08 9.17
CA LYS A 36 1.39 -18.47 10.39
C LYS A 36 2.23 -19.71 10.07
N ASN A 37 3.54 -19.59 10.23
CA ASN A 37 4.48 -20.71 10.16
C ASN A 37 5.01 -20.99 11.56
N SER A 38 5.15 -22.26 11.91
CA SER A 38 5.62 -22.65 13.25
C SER A 38 6.76 -23.68 13.15
N LEU A 39 7.67 -23.61 14.11
CA LEU A 39 8.79 -24.52 14.30
C LEU A 39 8.82 -24.96 15.76
N ASN A 40 8.94 -26.26 16.02
CA ASN A 40 9.14 -26.81 17.35
C ASN A 40 10.64 -26.78 17.65
N LEU A 41 11.03 -26.25 18.80
CA LEU A 41 12.42 -26.04 19.22
C LEU A 41 12.79 -26.83 20.49
N GLU A 42 11.83 -27.49 21.11
CA GLU A 42 12.07 -28.40 22.26
C GLU A 42 12.92 -27.77 23.38
N ASN A 43 12.48 -26.61 23.87
CA ASN A 43 13.13 -25.81 24.91
C ASN A 43 14.55 -25.34 24.54
N SER A 44 14.74 -24.96 23.29
CA SER A 44 16.01 -24.43 22.76
C SER A 44 16.02 -22.93 22.62
N ILE A 45 17.23 -22.36 22.55
CA ILE A 45 17.45 -20.94 22.28
C ILE A 45 17.16 -20.67 20.78
N ILE A 46 16.39 -19.62 20.52
CA ILE A 46 16.06 -19.21 19.16
C ILE A 46 17.28 -18.55 18.51
N GLU A 47 17.68 -19.06 17.35
CA GLU A 47 18.78 -18.57 16.54
C GLU A 47 18.33 -17.98 15.20
N ASN A 48 19.24 -17.24 14.54
CA ASN A 48 19.01 -16.71 13.19
C ASN A 48 18.65 -17.80 12.16
N ASN A 49 19.17 -19.02 12.34
CA ASN A 49 18.89 -20.14 11.45
C ASN A 49 17.42 -20.58 11.53
N ASP A 50 16.81 -20.48 12.71
CA ASP A 50 15.41 -20.84 12.91
C ASP A 50 14.47 -19.82 12.23
N LEU A 51 14.82 -18.54 12.27
CA LEU A 51 14.10 -17.50 11.53
C LEU A 51 14.20 -17.74 10.02
N ARG A 52 15.36 -18.16 9.52
CA ARG A 52 15.54 -18.53 8.11
C ARG A 52 14.73 -19.76 7.73
N LYS A 53 14.61 -20.76 8.58
CA LYS A 53 13.72 -21.93 8.34
C LYS A 53 12.25 -21.50 8.24
N LEU A 54 11.79 -20.65 9.16
CA LEU A 54 10.43 -20.14 9.16
C LEU A 54 10.12 -19.28 7.93
N SER A 55 11.10 -18.51 7.45
CA SER A 55 10.94 -17.66 6.25
C SER A 55 10.98 -18.44 4.93
N LYS A 56 11.52 -19.67 4.91
CA LYS A 56 11.50 -20.56 3.73
C LYS A 56 10.12 -21.17 3.52
N PHE A 57 9.11 -20.34 3.47
CA PHE A 57 7.77 -20.77 3.14
C PHE A 57 7.71 -21.12 1.64
N ASN A 58 7.29 -22.36 1.34
CA ASN A 58 6.98 -22.75 -0.04
C ASN A 58 5.65 -22.10 -0.43
N LEU A 59 5.74 -20.85 -0.85
CA LEU A 59 4.67 -20.24 -1.64
C LEU A 59 4.60 -21.08 -2.91
N ASP A 60 3.41 -21.57 -3.24
CA ASP A 60 3.20 -22.46 -4.39
C ASP A 60 4.00 -22.01 -5.60
N LYS A 61 4.95 -22.84 -6.04
CA LYS A 61 5.84 -22.54 -7.18
C LYS A 61 5.08 -22.38 -8.51
N ASN A 62 3.81 -22.77 -8.54
CA ASN A 62 2.92 -22.68 -9.69
C ASN A 62 2.03 -21.44 -9.69
N THR A 63 2.36 -20.40 -8.92
CA THR A 63 1.50 -19.24 -8.86
C THR A 63 1.80 -18.27 -9.99
N GLU A 64 0.75 -17.85 -10.69
CA GLU A 64 0.74 -16.72 -11.61
C GLU A 64 0.97 -15.38 -10.90
N TYR A 65 1.51 -15.41 -9.66
CA TYR A 65 1.66 -14.25 -8.80
C TYR A 65 3.11 -14.05 -8.35
N ASN A 66 3.58 -12.82 -8.45
CA ASN A 66 4.75 -12.38 -7.71
C ASN A 66 4.36 -12.22 -6.23
N GLN A 67 5.24 -12.63 -5.32
CA GLN A 67 4.93 -12.76 -3.90
C GLN A 67 5.95 -12.00 -3.06
N ASN A 68 5.45 -11.10 -2.21
CA ASN A 68 6.26 -10.44 -1.20
C ASN A 68 5.85 -10.95 0.18
N LEU A 69 6.83 -11.41 0.95
CA LEU A 69 6.65 -11.86 2.33
C LEU A 69 7.12 -10.78 3.30
N TYR A 70 6.26 -10.38 4.21
CA TYR A 70 6.56 -9.39 5.24
C TYR A 70 6.27 -9.97 6.61
N THR A 71 7.30 -10.13 7.45
CA THR A 71 7.12 -10.59 8.83
C THR A 71 6.44 -9.50 9.66
N SER A 72 5.30 -9.82 10.23
CA SER A 72 4.55 -8.93 11.11
C SER A 72 5.11 -8.98 12.54
N HIS A 73 5.19 -10.17 13.12
CA HIS A 73 5.71 -10.43 14.47
C HIS A 73 5.99 -11.92 14.64
N TYR A 74 6.65 -12.26 15.75
CA TYR A 74 6.83 -13.62 16.21
C TYR A 74 5.98 -13.89 17.44
N GLN A 75 5.59 -15.14 17.63
CA GLN A 75 4.84 -15.63 18.78
C GLN A 75 5.59 -16.81 19.37
N ILE A 76 5.85 -16.76 20.67
CA ILE A 76 6.62 -17.73 21.45
C ILE A 76 5.64 -18.47 22.36
N ASP A 77 5.61 -19.80 22.25
CA ASP A 77 4.75 -20.72 23.02
C ASP A 77 3.26 -20.29 23.01
N ASP A 78 2.81 -19.67 21.88
CA ASP A 78 1.48 -19.13 21.66
C ASP A 78 1.07 -17.93 22.56
N ASP A 79 1.92 -17.48 23.48
CA ASP A 79 1.62 -16.41 24.46
C ASP A 79 2.38 -15.11 24.19
N LEU A 80 3.73 -15.18 24.18
CA LEU A 80 4.55 -13.97 24.08
C LEU A 80 4.70 -13.51 22.64
N ILE A 81 4.33 -12.25 22.38
CA ILE A 81 4.47 -11.59 21.09
C ILE A 81 5.70 -10.68 21.10
N THR A 82 6.57 -10.83 20.11
CA THR A 82 7.80 -10.03 19.97
C THR A 82 8.13 -9.73 18.51
N ASP A 83 8.86 -8.65 18.29
CA ASP A 83 9.43 -8.33 16.98
C ASP A 83 10.81 -8.93 16.78
N ASN A 84 11.51 -9.25 17.88
CA ASN A 84 12.81 -9.92 17.87
C ASN A 84 12.82 -11.08 18.87
N PRO A 85 12.73 -12.33 18.41
CA PRO A 85 12.71 -13.50 19.26
C PRO A 85 14.11 -14.08 19.57
N ILE A 86 15.17 -13.58 18.90
CA ILE A 86 16.52 -14.14 19.01
C ILE A 86 17.01 -14.10 20.45
N GLY A 87 17.58 -15.22 20.92
CA GLY A 87 18.12 -15.38 22.27
C GLY A 87 17.07 -15.78 23.32
N LEU A 88 15.79 -15.82 22.99
CA LEU A 88 14.75 -16.35 23.88
C LEU A 88 14.69 -17.88 23.76
N ILE A 89 14.23 -18.53 24.84
CA ILE A 89 14.04 -20.00 24.90
C ILE A 89 12.55 -20.27 24.67
N CYS A 90 12.23 -21.30 23.88
CA CYS A 90 10.85 -21.75 23.68
C CYS A 90 10.73 -23.20 23.24
N ASN A 91 9.54 -23.76 23.39
CA ASN A 91 9.17 -25.03 22.78
C ASN A 91 8.68 -24.85 21.35
N LYS A 92 7.95 -23.75 21.09
CA LYS A 92 7.35 -23.48 19.79
C LYS A 92 7.53 -22.00 19.38
N LEU A 93 8.19 -21.79 18.26
CA LEU A 93 8.32 -20.47 17.65
C LEU A 93 7.37 -20.38 16.45
N SER A 94 6.53 -19.37 16.43
CA SER A 94 5.66 -19.07 15.30
C SER A 94 6.02 -17.71 14.69
N MET A 95 6.07 -17.64 13.36
CA MET A 95 6.23 -16.41 12.59
C MET A 95 4.91 -16.08 11.92
N ILE A 96 4.37 -14.92 12.21
CA ILE A 96 3.18 -14.36 11.57
C ILE A 96 3.62 -13.39 10.50
N SER A 97 3.21 -13.64 9.26
CA SER A 97 3.62 -12.85 8.11
C SER A 97 2.43 -12.45 7.25
N LEU A 98 2.61 -11.37 6.51
CA LEU A 98 1.73 -10.95 5.42
C LEU A 98 2.35 -11.38 4.10
N VAL A 99 1.55 -11.97 3.24
CA VAL A 99 1.94 -12.29 1.86
C VAL A 99 1.11 -11.46 0.92
N SER A 100 1.78 -10.62 0.17
CA SER A 100 1.19 -9.85 -0.92
C SER A 100 1.34 -10.63 -2.23
N LEU A 101 0.24 -10.88 -2.91
CA LEU A 101 0.17 -11.61 -4.17
C LEU A 101 -0.17 -10.63 -5.29
N ILE A 102 0.77 -10.41 -6.21
CA ILE A 102 0.65 -9.50 -7.35
C ILE A 102 0.66 -10.31 -8.64
N GLU A 103 -0.32 -10.13 -9.51
CA GLU A 103 -0.40 -10.88 -10.77
C GLU A 103 0.88 -10.74 -11.61
N GLN A 104 1.45 -11.87 -12.01
CA GLN A 104 2.69 -11.91 -12.81
C GLN A 104 2.53 -11.18 -14.14
N LYS A 105 1.34 -11.24 -14.76
CA LYS A 105 1.04 -10.51 -15.99
C LYS A 105 1.21 -8.99 -15.81
N GLN A 106 0.73 -8.45 -14.69
CA GLN A 106 0.88 -7.02 -14.37
C GLN A 106 2.37 -6.66 -14.17
N ILE A 107 3.10 -7.50 -13.43
CA ILE A 107 4.54 -7.33 -13.23
C ILE A 107 5.28 -7.29 -14.58
N ASN A 108 4.99 -8.24 -15.47
CA ASN A 108 5.65 -8.34 -16.78
C ASN A 108 5.39 -7.09 -17.63
N ILE A 109 4.16 -6.56 -17.63
CA ILE A 109 3.83 -5.32 -18.36
C ILE A 109 4.67 -4.15 -17.83
N LEU A 110 4.72 -3.98 -16.51
CA LEU A 110 5.48 -2.90 -15.88
C LEU A 110 6.98 -3.07 -16.11
N MET A 111 7.51 -4.28 -15.95
CA MET A 111 8.93 -4.55 -16.25
C MET A 111 9.32 -4.15 -17.66
N ASN A 112 8.49 -4.49 -18.67
CA ASN A 112 8.73 -4.09 -20.06
C ASN A 112 8.73 -2.57 -20.24
N ILE A 113 7.86 -1.84 -19.54
CA ILE A 113 7.82 -0.37 -19.58
C ILE A 113 9.11 0.22 -18.99
N PHE A 114 9.50 -0.20 -17.79
CA PHE A 114 10.68 0.31 -17.09
C PHE A 114 11.99 -0.08 -17.82
N GLN A 115 12.02 -1.27 -18.43
CA GLN A 115 13.16 -1.69 -19.29
C GLN A 115 13.34 -0.76 -20.49
N LYS A 116 12.25 -0.38 -21.17
CA LYS A 116 12.29 0.61 -22.27
C LYS A 116 12.78 1.98 -21.82
N LEU A 117 12.51 2.35 -20.58
CA LEU A 117 12.96 3.60 -19.96
C LEU A 117 14.37 3.49 -19.36
N GLN A 118 15.04 2.34 -19.50
CA GLN A 118 16.36 2.05 -18.93
C GLN A 118 16.46 2.24 -17.42
N ILE A 119 15.35 2.04 -16.71
CA ILE A 119 15.26 2.13 -15.25
C ILE A 119 15.18 0.72 -14.67
N LYS A 120 16.12 0.38 -13.78
CA LYS A 120 16.13 -0.89 -13.05
C LYS A 120 15.01 -0.91 -12.00
N VAL A 121 14.06 -1.83 -12.13
CA VAL A 121 13.10 -2.10 -11.07
C VAL A 121 13.77 -2.94 -9.98
N ILE A 122 13.81 -2.42 -8.75
CA ILE A 122 14.40 -3.10 -7.59
C ILE A 122 13.42 -4.13 -7.06
N ASN A 123 12.16 -3.72 -6.82
CA ASN A 123 11.09 -4.61 -6.38
C ASN A 123 9.72 -3.95 -6.62
N PHE A 124 8.67 -4.79 -6.63
CA PHE A 124 7.28 -4.37 -6.61
C PHE A 124 6.73 -4.56 -5.19
N LEU A 125 6.13 -3.52 -4.64
CA LEU A 125 5.61 -3.48 -3.29
C LEU A 125 4.13 -3.11 -3.32
N ASP A 126 3.34 -3.62 -2.39
CA ASP A 126 1.98 -3.15 -2.20
C ASP A 126 1.91 -2.04 -1.15
N THR A 127 1.13 -1.02 -1.43
CA THR A 127 1.01 0.16 -0.56
C THR A 127 0.35 -0.18 0.77
N THR A 128 -0.61 -1.10 0.79
CA THR A 128 -1.39 -1.42 1.98
C THR A 128 -0.54 -2.08 3.07
N THR A 129 0.34 -3.02 2.67
CA THR A 129 1.31 -3.63 3.59
C THR A 129 2.33 -2.60 4.08
N LEU A 130 2.78 -1.69 3.20
CA LEU A 130 3.71 -0.63 3.59
C LEU A 130 3.10 0.33 4.63
N TYR A 131 1.80 0.64 4.55
CA TYR A 131 1.13 1.44 5.58
C TYR A 131 1.20 0.79 6.96
N PHE A 132 1.00 -0.54 7.05
CA PHE A 132 1.17 -1.24 8.31
C PHE A 132 2.60 -1.09 8.87
N PHE A 133 3.62 -1.30 8.05
CA PHE A 133 5.02 -1.17 8.49
C PHE A 133 5.39 0.28 8.82
N TYR A 134 4.87 1.24 8.09
CA TYR A 134 5.04 2.66 8.42
C TYR A 134 4.50 2.97 9.82
N MET A 135 3.26 2.57 10.11
CA MET A 135 2.65 2.77 11.42
C MET A 135 3.45 2.08 12.53
N LYS A 136 3.92 0.85 12.28
CA LYS A 136 4.73 0.07 13.20
C LYS A 136 6.05 0.78 13.53
N ASN A 137 6.77 1.25 12.53
CA ASN A 137 8.06 1.95 12.70
C ASN A 137 7.90 3.30 13.41
N LYS A 138 6.83 4.03 13.16
CA LYS A 138 6.51 5.29 13.85
C LYS A 138 5.96 5.09 15.26
N LYS A 139 5.85 3.83 15.75
CA LYS A 139 5.28 3.47 17.06
C LYS A 139 3.84 3.95 17.24
N ILE A 140 3.13 4.25 16.14
CA ILE A 140 1.72 4.66 16.15
C ILE A 140 0.84 3.48 16.60
N THR A 141 1.33 2.25 16.44
CA THR A 141 0.63 1.01 16.78
C THR A 141 0.57 0.72 18.29
N LYS A 142 0.98 1.63 19.16
CA LYS A 142 0.85 1.45 20.62
C LYS A 142 -0.62 1.25 21.04
N ASN A 143 -1.54 1.88 20.32
CA ASN A 143 -2.98 1.78 20.52
C ASN A 143 -3.64 1.06 19.35
N ASN A 144 -4.95 0.87 19.41
CA ASN A 144 -5.75 0.43 18.27
C ASN A 144 -5.85 1.59 17.27
N VAL A 145 -5.39 1.38 16.06
CA VAL A 145 -5.33 2.42 15.02
C VAL A 145 -5.91 1.89 13.72
N THR A 146 -6.69 2.72 13.06
CA THR A 146 -7.14 2.49 11.68
C THR A 146 -6.52 3.58 10.79
N LEU A 147 -5.83 3.17 9.73
CA LEU A 147 -5.42 4.03 8.65
C LEU A 147 -6.37 3.83 7.49
N ILE A 148 -6.90 4.92 6.98
CA ILE A 148 -7.75 4.97 5.78
C ILE A 148 -7.01 5.84 4.76
N ASP A 149 -6.61 5.22 3.65
CA ASP A 149 -6.04 5.91 2.49
C ASP A 149 -7.13 6.06 1.43
N PHE A 150 -7.66 7.25 1.30
CA PHE A 150 -8.75 7.58 0.38
C PHE A 150 -8.17 8.00 -0.97
N GLY A 151 -7.96 7.02 -1.84
CA GLY A 151 -7.39 7.22 -3.17
C GLY A 151 -8.41 7.69 -4.22
N PHE A 152 -7.96 7.79 -5.47
CA PHE A 152 -8.81 8.25 -6.57
C PHE A 152 -9.90 7.24 -6.95
N THR A 153 -9.53 5.96 -7.16
CA THR A 153 -10.46 4.90 -7.60
C THR A 153 -10.80 3.90 -6.50
N HIS A 154 -10.06 3.86 -5.41
CA HIS A 154 -10.23 2.90 -4.33
C HIS A 154 -9.72 3.45 -3.01
N THR A 155 -10.21 2.90 -1.93
CA THR A 155 -9.81 3.23 -0.56
C THR A 155 -9.17 2.02 0.08
N ASN A 156 -7.98 2.20 0.66
CA ASN A 156 -7.29 1.18 1.44
C ASN A 156 -7.58 1.37 2.92
N ILE A 157 -7.88 0.28 3.62
CA ILE A 157 -8.14 0.28 5.05
C ILE A 157 -7.17 -0.69 5.72
N VAL A 158 -6.41 -0.20 6.68
CA VAL A 158 -5.48 -1.00 7.49
C VAL A 158 -5.79 -0.79 8.96
N MET A 159 -6.17 -1.84 9.66
CA MET A 159 -6.47 -1.79 11.10
C MET A 159 -5.40 -2.54 11.88
N VAL A 160 -4.82 -1.88 12.86
CA VAL A 160 -3.85 -2.44 13.79
C VAL A 160 -4.45 -2.46 15.19
N LYS A 161 -4.44 -3.63 15.82
CA LYS A 161 -4.90 -3.83 17.20
C LYS A 161 -3.81 -4.54 17.98
N ASN A 162 -3.47 -4.03 19.17
CA ASN A 162 -2.42 -4.60 20.02
C ASN A 162 -1.09 -4.82 19.26
N LYS A 163 -0.66 -3.83 18.47
CA LYS A 163 0.54 -3.85 17.62
C LYS A 163 0.51 -4.89 16.49
N GLN A 164 -0.60 -5.57 16.27
CA GLN A 164 -0.77 -6.59 15.24
C GLN A 164 -1.72 -6.11 14.15
N LEU A 165 -1.45 -6.54 12.93
CA LEU A 165 -2.39 -6.36 11.85
C LEU A 165 -3.67 -7.16 12.14
N SER A 166 -4.78 -6.46 12.33
CA SER A 166 -6.09 -7.05 12.58
C SER A 166 -6.90 -7.19 11.30
N PHE A 167 -6.85 -6.18 10.44
CA PHE A 167 -7.65 -6.14 9.22
C PHE A 167 -6.92 -5.35 8.13
N ILE A 168 -7.09 -5.80 6.88
CA ILE A 168 -6.59 -5.12 5.70
C ILE A 168 -7.57 -5.34 4.55
N LYS A 169 -7.98 -4.28 3.89
CA LYS A 169 -8.92 -4.36 2.77
C LYS A 169 -8.77 -3.16 1.84
N THR A 170 -8.93 -3.42 0.56
CA THR A 170 -9.12 -2.40 -0.47
C THR A 170 -10.56 -2.46 -0.94
N ILE A 171 -11.26 -1.34 -0.94
CA ILE A 171 -12.62 -1.20 -1.47
C ILE A 171 -12.60 -0.33 -2.74
N PRO A 172 -13.41 -0.65 -3.77
CA PRO A 172 -13.43 0.06 -5.05
C PRO A 172 -14.28 1.35 -4.98
N ILE A 173 -14.02 2.18 -3.97
CA ILE A 173 -14.63 3.47 -3.76
C ILE A 173 -13.52 4.48 -3.51
N GLY A 174 -13.51 5.60 -4.23
CA GLY A 174 -12.51 6.66 -4.09
C GLY A 174 -13.05 8.01 -4.55
N CYS A 175 -12.22 9.04 -4.53
CA CYS A 175 -12.58 10.41 -4.86
C CYS A 175 -13.16 10.61 -6.28
N LYS A 176 -12.88 9.66 -7.21
CA LYS A 176 -13.47 9.67 -8.54
C LYS A 176 -14.99 9.63 -8.50
N LEU A 177 -15.59 8.94 -7.53
CA LEU A 177 -17.03 8.85 -7.40
C LEU A 177 -17.66 10.23 -7.18
N ILE A 178 -17.01 11.08 -6.39
CA ILE A 178 -17.46 12.47 -6.16
C ILE A 178 -17.47 13.24 -7.49
N SER A 179 -16.42 13.09 -8.30
CA SER A 179 -16.34 13.75 -9.61
C SER A 179 -17.39 13.21 -10.59
N ASP A 180 -17.60 11.90 -10.61
CA ASP A 180 -18.63 11.27 -11.43
C ASP A 180 -20.05 11.76 -11.04
N ASP A 181 -20.30 11.98 -9.75
CA ASP A 181 -21.58 12.51 -9.26
C ASP A 181 -21.74 13.99 -9.63
N LEU A 182 -20.69 14.80 -9.52
CA LEU A 182 -20.72 16.20 -10.00
C LEU A 182 -20.99 16.28 -11.50
N VAL A 183 -20.34 15.45 -12.31
CA VAL A 183 -20.60 15.36 -13.76
C VAL A 183 -22.08 15.11 -14.04
N LYS A 184 -22.67 14.14 -13.34
CA LYS A 184 -24.09 13.76 -13.56
C LYS A 184 -25.07 14.82 -13.06
N MET A 185 -24.80 15.38 -11.88
CA MET A 185 -25.73 16.32 -11.24
C MET A 185 -25.71 17.71 -11.90
N LEU A 186 -24.52 18.16 -12.32
CA LEU A 186 -24.31 19.49 -12.87
C LEU A 186 -24.21 19.52 -14.41
N ASN A 187 -24.19 18.33 -15.05
CA ASN A 187 -24.01 18.17 -16.50
C ASN A 187 -22.76 18.90 -17.04
N ILE A 188 -21.64 18.73 -16.33
CA ILE A 188 -20.34 19.35 -16.64
C ILE A 188 -19.32 18.31 -17.11
N SER A 189 -18.21 18.75 -17.70
CA SER A 189 -17.11 17.88 -18.08
C SER A 189 -16.42 17.27 -16.84
N PHE A 190 -15.78 16.08 -17.00
CA PHE A 190 -15.04 15.46 -15.92
C PHE A 190 -13.87 16.32 -15.42
N ASP A 191 -13.15 16.96 -16.34
CA ASP A 191 -12.02 17.84 -16.01
C ASP A 191 -12.48 19.06 -15.19
N PHE A 192 -13.67 19.59 -15.50
CA PHE A 192 -14.24 20.69 -14.72
C PHE A 192 -14.72 20.22 -13.35
N ALA A 193 -15.33 19.04 -13.25
CA ALA A 193 -15.71 18.43 -11.98
C ALA A 193 -14.51 18.20 -11.06
N GLU A 194 -13.35 17.76 -11.61
CA GLU A 194 -12.11 17.64 -10.85
C GLU A 194 -11.61 18.99 -10.33
N LYS A 195 -11.61 20.03 -11.15
CA LYS A 195 -11.24 21.39 -10.74
C LYS A 195 -12.18 21.91 -9.64
N LEU A 196 -13.49 21.73 -9.84
CA LEU A 196 -14.52 22.14 -8.88
C LEU A 196 -14.31 21.43 -7.53
N LYS A 197 -14.10 20.12 -7.53
CA LYS A 197 -13.83 19.33 -6.33
C LYS A 197 -12.60 19.84 -5.56
N ILE A 198 -11.51 20.16 -6.26
CA ILE A 198 -10.26 20.66 -5.64
C ILE A 198 -10.50 22.05 -5.05
N SER A 199 -11.15 22.96 -5.78
CA SER A 199 -11.42 24.33 -5.31
C SER A 199 -12.38 24.35 -4.12
N THR A 200 -13.30 23.38 -4.02
CA THR A 200 -14.26 23.29 -2.91
C THR A 200 -13.60 22.83 -1.59
N ILE A 201 -12.46 22.17 -1.65
CA ILE A 201 -11.70 21.80 -0.43
C ILE A 201 -11.26 23.07 0.31
N ASP A 202 -10.94 24.14 -0.39
CA ASP A 202 -10.56 25.43 0.22
C ASP A 202 -11.74 26.14 0.91
N LEU A 203 -12.99 25.77 0.57
CA LEU A 203 -14.19 26.32 1.22
C LEU A 203 -14.41 25.78 2.64
N LEU A 204 -13.79 24.66 3.00
CA LEU A 204 -13.82 24.09 4.36
C LEU A 204 -12.80 24.77 5.30
N ASP A 205 -11.94 25.63 4.78
CA ASP A 205 -11.11 26.50 5.60
C ASP A 205 -11.96 27.70 6.03
N ASP A 206 -12.44 27.69 7.27
CA ASP A 206 -13.24 28.76 7.90
C ASP A 206 -12.63 30.17 7.77
N ARG A 207 -11.41 30.27 7.27
CA ARG A 207 -10.68 31.52 7.05
C ARG A 207 -10.96 32.20 5.73
N ASN A 208 -11.70 31.55 4.79
CA ASN A 208 -11.98 32.15 3.49
C ASN A 208 -13.39 31.81 2.97
N PRO A 209 -14.46 32.45 3.53
CA PRO A 209 -15.85 32.11 3.22
C PRO A 209 -16.34 32.63 1.85
N SER A 210 -15.49 33.17 0.98
CA SER A 210 -15.91 33.86 -0.25
C SER A 210 -15.15 33.41 -1.50
N ILE A 211 -15.03 32.09 -1.73
CA ILE A 211 -14.64 31.64 -3.08
C ILE A 211 -15.91 31.53 -3.91
N GLU A 212 -16.16 32.52 -4.71
CA GLU A 212 -17.13 32.43 -5.82
C GLU A 212 -16.55 31.43 -6.84
N ILE A 213 -17.20 30.28 -6.97
CA ILE A 213 -16.83 29.29 -7.96
C ILE A 213 -17.43 29.82 -9.28
N PRO A 214 -16.63 30.14 -10.32
CA PRO A 214 -17.15 30.58 -11.60
C PRO A 214 -17.77 29.38 -12.35
N VAL A 215 -18.92 28.93 -11.86
CA VAL A 215 -19.71 27.85 -12.48
C VAL A 215 -20.30 28.28 -13.82
N TRP A 216 -20.33 29.58 -14.07
CA TRP A 216 -21.06 30.22 -15.19
C TRP A 216 -20.34 30.07 -16.53
N GLU A 217 -19.05 29.88 -16.59
CA GLU A 217 -18.30 29.85 -17.85
C GLU A 217 -18.56 28.59 -18.69
N GLU A 218 -18.95 27.45 -18.10
CA GLU A 218 -19.29 26.22 -18.86
C GLU A 218 -20.79 26.14 -19.25
N PHE A 219 -21.68 26.81 -18.53
CA PHE A 219 -23.11 26.78 -18.84
C PHE A 219 -23.54 27.78 -19.93
N GLY A 220 -22.65 28.67 -20.38
CA GLY A 220 -22.94 29.71 -21.34
C GLY A 220 -22.69 29.41 -22.82
N ASN A 221 -22.25 28.22 -23.18
CA ASN A 221 -21.90 27.84 -24.56
C ASN A 221 -22.68 26.59 -25.02
N ASN A 222 -24.00 26.63 -24.92
CA ASN A 222 -24.92 25.76 -25.68
C ASN A 222 -25.92 26.57 -26.47
#